data_3333239fb6a4edc5f00d69c04a272fc3
#
_entry.id   3333239fb6a4edc5f00d69c04a272fc3
#
_cell.length_a   1.000
_cell.length_b   1.000
_cell.length_c   1.000
_cell.angle_alpha   90.00
_cell.angle_beta   90.00
_cell.angle_gamma   90.00
#
_symmetry.space_group_name_H-M   'P 1'
#
loop_
_entity.id
_entity.type
_entity.pdbx_description
1 polymer ?
#
loop_
_entity_poly.entity_id
_entity_poly.type
_entity_poly.pdbx_seq_one_letter_code
_entity_poly.pdbx_strand_id
1 'polypeptide(L)'
;MANSPSSPSPSPGQFLLALLTAVHELTGRRPPPTWTHVDKVQTKLGTDNRDALDAAIRLAVARRWLRSDGDPPVSITLTGDGVKFLAVAKPT
;
A
#
# COMPACT_ATOMS: atom_id res chain seq x y z
N MET A 1 -15.09 -18.98 -22.80
CA MET A 1 -14.83 -18.87 -22.38
C MET A 1 -14.30 -18.68 -21.86
N ALA A 2 -14.11 -18.48 -21.69
CA ALA A 2 -13.70 -18.33 -21.06
C ALA A 2 -13.16 -17.87 -20.59
N ASN A 3 -12.95 -17.53 -20.27
CA ASN A 3 -12.44 -17.08 -19.59
C ASN A 3 -12.16 -16.87 -18.62
N SER A 4 -11.98 -17.03 -18.26
CA SER A 4 -11.58 -16.89 -17.31
C SER A 4 -10.96 -16.54 -16.81
N PRO A 5 -10.89 -16.19 -16.30
CA PRO A 5 -10.08 -15.84 -15.63
C PRO A 5 -9.77 -15.96 -14.57
N SER A 6 -9.41 -16.51 -14.40
CA SER A 6 -8.65 -16.66 -13.45
C SER A 6 -8.44 -15.55 -12.64
N SER A 7 -8.10 -15.60 -11.60
CA SER A 7 -7.84 -14.68 -10.76
C SER A 7 -6.87 -13.80 -11.23
N PRO A 8 -7.25 -12.83 -11.72
CA PRO A 8 -6.34 -11.91 -12.22
C PRO A 8 -5.59 -11.28 -11.11
N SER A 9 -4.43 -10.85 -11.40
CA SER A 9 -3.71 -9.98 -10.55
C SER A 9 -4.56 -8.73 -10.37
N PRO A 10 -4.60 -8.15 -9.19
CA PRO A 10 -5.30 -6.89 -9.02
C PRO A 10 -4.69 -5.84 -9.93
N SER A 11 -5.49 -4.93 -10.40
CA SER A 11 -4.99 -3.84 -11.20
C SER A 11 -4.02 -3.01 -10.36
N PRO A 12 -3.11 -2.27 -10.99
CA PRO A 12 -2.17 -1.45 -10.22
C PRO A 12 -2.87 -0.50 -9.25
N GLY A 13 -4.00 0.06 -9.63
CA GLY A 13 -4.77 0.93 -8.74
C GLY A 13 -5.32 0.20 -7.53
N GLN A 14 -5.82 -1.03 -7.74
CA GLN A 14 -6.35 -1.83 -6.64
C GLN A 14 -5.24 -2.27 -5.69
N PHE A 15 -4.08 -2.63 -6.22
CA PHE A 15 -2.96 -3.03 -5.39
C PHE A 15 -2.45 -1.85 -4.57
N LEU A 16 -2.39 -0.67 -5.17
CA LEU A 16 -1.98 0.54 -4.48
C LEU A 16 -2.95 0.87 -3.35
N LEU A 17 -4.25 0.76 -3.60
CA LEU A 17 -5.26 0.97 -2.58
C LEU A 17 -5.11 -0.03 -1.44
N ALA A 18 -4.88 -1.31 -1.76
CA ALA A 18 -4.67 -2.34 -0.76
C ALA A 18 -3.42 -2.05 0.09
N LEU A 19 -2.36 -1.57 -0.55
CA LEU A 19 -1.13 -1.19 0.15
C LEU A 19 -1.40 -0.08 1.16
N LEU A 20 -2.05 0.99 0.73
CA LEU A 20 -2.34 2.12 1.62
C LEU A 20 -3.27 1.71 2.77
N THR A 21 -4.25 0.87 2.48
CA THR A 21 -5.17 0.35 3.49
C THR A 21 -4.41 -0.48 4.52
N ALA A 22 -3.50 -1.35 4.06
CA ALA A 22 -2.71 -2.18 4.96
C ALA A 22 -1.85 -1.33 5.88
N VAL A 23 -1.19 -0.30 5.35
CA VAL A 23 -0.38 0.59 6.16
C VAL A 23 -1.24 1.30 7.20
N HIS A 24 -2.40 1.78 6.78
CA HIS A 24 -3.31 2.49 7.69
C HIS A 24 -3.75 1.58 8.85
N GLU A 25 -4.09 0.34 8.54
CA GLU A 25 -4.51 -0.62 9.56
C GLU A 25 -3.37 -1.04 10.47
N LEU A 26 -2.18 -1.27 9.91
CA LEU A 26 -1.02 -1.67 10.70
C LEU A 26 -0.55 -0.57 11.64
N THR A 27 -0.78 0.68 11.29
CA THR A 27 -0.44 1.80 12.15
C THR A 27 -1.57 2.16 13.13
N GLY A 28 -2.60 1.31 13.21
CA GLY A 28 -3.70 1.50 14.16
C GLY A 28 -4.59 2.68 13.81
N ARG A 29 -4.59 3.09 12.54
CA ARG A 29 -5.34 4.23 12.05
C ARG A 29 -4.95 5.53 12.74
N ARG A 30 -3.71 5.58 13.22
CA ARG A 30 -3.19 6.78 13.87
C ARG A 30 -2.87 7.83 12.82
N PRO A 31 -2.92 9.11 13.21
CA PRO A 31 -2.56 10.16 12.27
C PRO A 31 -1.08 10.07 11.89
N PRO A 32 -0.71 10.50 10.68
CA PRO A 32 0.69 10.55 10.27
C PRO A 32 1.50 11.52 11.13
N PRO A 33 2.80 11.29 11.27
CA PRO A 33 3.49 10.14 10.73
C PRO A 33 3.51 8.98 11.73
N THR A 34 3.09 7.81 11.29
CA THR A 34 3.20 6.59 12.08
C THR A 34 3.82 5.53 11.18
N TRP A 35 4.99 5.04 11.54
CA TRP A 35 5.79 4.17 10.67
C TRP A 35 5.50 2.70 10.92
N THR A 36 5.54 1.91 9.86
CA THR A 36 5.46 0.46 9.95
C THR A 36 6.51 -0.15 9.03
N HIS A 37 6.92 -1.39 9.34
CA HIS A 37 7.89 -2.08 8.51
C HIS A 37 7.24 -2.65 7.26
N VAL A 38 7.96 -2.59 6.14
CA VAL A 38 7.48 -3.12 4.87
C VAL A 38 7.22 -4.62 4.98
N ASP A 39 8.03 -5.36 5.76
CA ASP A 39 7.81 -6.79 5.95
C ASP A 39 6.45 -7.10 6.54
N LYS A 40 5.98 -6.28 7.47
CA LYS A 40 4.64 -6.45 8.05
C LYS A 40 3.55 -6.18 7.02
N VAL A 41 3.77 -5.18 6.19
CA VAL A 41 2.84 -4.86 5.11
C VAL A 41 2.77 -6.01 4.12
N GLN A 42 3.91 -6.57 3.75
CA GLN A 42 3.96 -7.71 2.85
C GLN A 42 3.17 -8.90 3.40
N THR A 43 3.37 -9.21 4.67
CA THR A 43 2.65 -10.30 5.33
C THR A 43 1.15 -10.04 5.35
N LYS A 44 0.75 -8.82 5.68
CA LYS A 44 -0.67 -8.46 5.73
C LYS A 44 -1.33 -8.54 4.35
N LEU A 45 -0.61 -8.16 3.30
CA LEU A 45 -1.12 -8.26 1.94
C LEU A 45 -1.10 -9.67 1.40
N GLY A 46 -0.30 -10.56 2.02
CA GLY A 46 -0.22 -11.94 1.59
C GLY A 46 0.45 -12.11 0.24
N THR A 47 1.36 -11.21 -0.14
CA THR A 47 2.02 -11.29 -1.43
C THR A 47 3.45 -11.80 -1.28
N ASP A 48 3.86 -12.67 -2.20
CA ASP A 48 5.24 -13.12 -2.29
C ASP A 48 6.07 -12.26 -3.23
N ASN A 49 5.41 -11.38 -3.98
CA ASN A 49 6.10 -10.59 -4.98
C ASN A 49 6.59 -9.27 -4.38
N ARG A 50 7.79 -9.31 -3.80
CA ARG A 50 8.38 -8.13 -3.17
C ARG A 50 8.66 -7.03 -4.19
N ASP A 51 9.03 -7.41 -5.42
CA ASP A 51 9.30 -6.41 -6.45
C ASP A 51 8.05 -5.61 -6.80
N ALA A 52 6.90 -6.27 -6.88
CA ALA A 52 5.65 -5.58 -7.12
C ALA A 52 5.29 -4.68 -5.95
N LEU A 53 5.55 -5.13 -4.73
CA LEU A 53 5.30 -4.32 -3.54
C LEU A 53 6.21 -3.08 -3.53
N ASP A 54 7.50 -3.26 -3.81
CA ASP A 54 8.43 -2.13 -3.85
C ASP A 54 8.04 -1.13 -4.93
N ALA A 55 7.59 -1.61 -6.09
CA ALA A 55 7.13 -0.74 -7.17
C ALA A 55 5.91 0.06 -6.74
N ALA A 56 4.97 -0.58 -6.05
CA ALA A 56 3.77 0.09 -5.55
C ALA A 56 4.14 1.14 -4.50
N ILE A 57 5.08 0.82 -3.62
CA ILE A 57 5.56 1.78 -2.62
C ILE A 57 6.17 3.01 -3.31
N ARG A 58 7.01 2.79 -4.32
CA ARG A 58 7.64 3.89 -5.04
C ARG A 58 6.60 4.76 -5.74
N LEU A 59 5.59 4.14 -6.32
CA LEU A 59 4.51 4.89 -6.96
C LEU A 59 3.75 5.73 -5.94
N ALA A 60 3.43 5.14 -4.78
CA ALA A 60 2.73 5.86 -3.73
C ALA A 60 3.57 7.02 -3.19
N VAL A 61 4.89 6.84 -3.08
CA VAL A 61 5.79 7.91 -2.66
C VAL A 61 5.80 9.03 -3.69
N ALA A 62 5.83 8.68 -4.97
CA ALA A 62 5.81 9.66 -6.06
C ALA A 62 4.51 10.48 -6.04
N ARG A 63 3.41 9.87 -5.61
CA ARG A 63 2.12 10.55 -5.48
C ARG A 63 1.93 11.24 -4.13
N ARG A 64 2.95 11.17 -3.27
CA ARG A 64 2.95 11.78 -1.94
C ARG A 64 1.92 11.17 -0.99
N TRP A 65 1.51 9.95 -1.23
CA TRP A 65 0.61 9.22 -0.34
C TRP A 65 1.35 8.44 0.73
N LEU A 66 2.62 8.10 0.48
CA LEU A 66 3.50 7.43 1.41
C LEU A 66 4.83 8.14 1.51
N ARG A 67 5.50 7.95 2.63
CA ARG A 67 6.92 8.23 2.76
C ARG A 67 7.62 6.93 3.07
N SER A 68 8.85 6.79 2.60
CA SER A 68 9.61 5.57 2.80
C SER A 68 10.98 5.89 3.34
N ASP A 69 11.56 4.91 4.04
CA ASP A 69 12.92 5.00 4.55
C ASP A 69 13.67 3.76 4.10
N GLY A 70 14.84 3.96 3.54
CA GLY A 70 15.66 2.87 3.01
C GLY A 70 15.53 2.68 1.52
N ASP A 71 16.53 2.07 0.92
CA ASP A 71 16.55 1.74 -0.49
C ASP A 71 17.22 0.37 -0.66
N PRO A 72 16.42 -0.72 -0.86
CA PRO A 72 14.97 -0.69 -1.01
C PRO A 72 14.24 -0.29 0.29
N PRO A 73 12.99 0.11 0.20
CA PRO A 73 12.26 0.58 1.38
C PRO A 73 12.19 -0.48 2.48
N VAL A 74 12.44 -0.05 3.71
CA VAL A 74 12.38 -0.90 4.90
C VAL A 74 11.19 -0.53 5.75
N SER A 75 10.92 0.77 5.87
CA SER A 75 9.81 1.29 6.66
C SER A 75 9.04 2.31 5.83
N ILE A 76 7.74 2.37 6.05
CA ILE A 76 6.87 3.31 5.34
C ILE A 76 5.84 3.89 6.30
N THR A 77 5.34 5.06 5.95
CA THR A 77 4.25 5.70 6.67
C THR A 77 3.32 6.39 5.69
N LEU A 78 2.03 6.47 6.05
CA LEU A 78 1.11 7.27 5.28
C LEU A 78 1.39 8.75 5.50
N THR A 79 1.07 9.54 4.48
CA THR A 79 1.05 10.99 4.61
C THR A 79 -0.40 11.45 4.86
N GLY A 80 -0.56 12.73 5.18
CA GLY A 80 -1.91 13.30 5.26
C GLY A 80 -2.68 13.14 3.96
N ASP A 81 -2.00 13.30 2.83
CA ASP A 81 -2.62 13.11 1.52
C ASP A 81 -3.02 11.66 1.29
N GLY A 82 -2.21 10.71 1.79
CA GLY A 82 -2.55 9.29 1.71
C GLY A 82 -3.80 8.96 2.51
N VAL A 83 -3.95 9.53 3.69
CA VAL A 83 -5.15 9.34 4.50
C VAL A 83 -6.37 9.91 3.79
N LYS A 84 -6.25 11.10 3.21
CA LYS A 84 -7.34 11.71 2.45
C LYS A 84 -7.73 10.86 1.26
N PHE A 85 -6.75 10.32 0.55
CA PHE A 85 -7.00 9.45 -0.58
C PHE A 85 -7.81 8.23 -0.16
N LEU A 86 -7.44 7.60 0.96
CA LEU A 86 -8.17 6.44 1.46
C LEU A 86 -9.59 6.78 1.84
N ALA A 87 -9.82 7.94 2.45
CA ALA A 87 -11.15 8.36 2.84
C ALA A 87 -12.06 8.54 1.63
N VAL A 88 -11.51 9.00 0.51
CA VAL A 88 -12.28 9.18 -0.73
C VAL A 88 -12.45 7.85 -1.46
N ALA A 89 -11.40 7.03 -1.51
CA ALA A 89 -11.42 5.79 -2.27
C ALA A 89 -12.22 4.69 -1.59
N LYS A 90 -12.40 4.77 -0.27
CA LYS A 90 -13.15 3.79 0.50
C LYS A 90 -14.23 4.48 1.30
N PRO A 91 -15.24 5.04 0.64
CA PRO A 91 -16.33 5.63 1.36
C PRO A 91 -17.11 4.53 2.08
N THR A 92 -17.47 4.77 3.27
CA THR A 92 -18.29 3.80 4.00
C THR A 92 -19.69 4.31 4.16
#